data_9b10e7f709b693f02321bb7553303869
#
_entry.id   9b10e7f709b693f02321bb7553303869
#
_cell.length_a   1.000
_cell.length_b   1.000
_cell.length_c   1.000
_cell.angle_alpha   90.00
_cell.angle_beta   90.00
_cell.angle_gamma   90.00
#
_symmetry.space_group_name_H-M   'P 1'
#
loop_
_entity.id
_entity.type
_entity.pdbx_description
1 polymer ?
#
loop_
_entity_poly.entity_id
_entity_poly.type
_entity_poly.pdbx_seq_one_letter_code
_entity_poly.pdbx_strand_id
1 'polypeptide(L)'
;ILFFAVIAFIFKEIVFDVILLGPKRPDFPTYRILCQISNFLGLNDALCMQESPFSLMNISMSGQFSTHITTSIFAGFIVAFPYVFWEVWHFIRPALHSNETKMARGIVFFSSVLFLFGVLFGYYVIAPLSVNFLGSYQVSSTVANQISLSSFITTVITVSLANGIIFELPILVYFLTKIGLLTPEFMRIY
;
A
#
# COMPACT_ATOMS: atom_id res chain seq x y z
N ILE A 1 11.11 -2.68 -13.73
CA ILE A 1 11.15 -1.95 -12.45
C ILE A 1 11.99 -0.69 -12.57
N LEU A 2 13.29 -0.78 -12.95
CA LEU A 2 14.18 0.37 -13.01
C LEU A 2 13.66 1.49 -13.91
N PHE A 3 13.10 1.19 -15.06
CA PHE A 3 12.53 2.18 -15.98
C PHE A 3 11.42 3.01 -15.30
N PHE A 4 10.47 2.36 -14.64
CA PHE A 4 9.40 3.04 -13.91
C PHE A 4 9.90 3.76 -12.65
N ALA A 5 10.94 3.24 -11.99
CA ALA A 5 11.58 3.93 -10.87
C ALA A 5 12.26 5.24 -11.30
N VAL A 6 12.91 5.26 -12.48
CA VAL A 6 13.49 6.49 -13.04
C VAL A 6 12.40 7.50 -13.40
N ILE A 7 11.28 7.06 -13.97
CA ILE A 7 10.13 7.94 -14.24
C ILE A 7 9.61 8.53 -12.93
N ALA A 8 9.38 7.70 -11.90
CA ALA A 8 8.91 8.17 -10.59
C ALA A 8 9.91 9.16 -9.95
N PHE A 9 11.21 8.95 -10.15
CA PHE A 9 12.26 9.85 -9.67
C PHE A 9 12.21 11.22 -10.36
N ILE A 10 11.96 11.27 -11.66
CA ILE A 10 11.85 12.54 -12.40
C ILE A 10 10.59 13.32 -11.98
N PHE A 11 9.46 12.62 -11.78
CA PHE A 11 8.19 13.22 -11.39
C PHE A 11 8.00 13.33 -9.86
N LYS A 12 9.07 13.72 -9.15
CA LYS A 12 9.11 13.80 -7.68
C LYS A 12 7.97 14.61 -7.07
N GLU A 13 7.59 15.75 -7.66
CA GLU A 13 6.54 16.63 -7.13
C GLU A 13 5.18 15.92 -7.08
N ILE A 14 4.81 15.18 -8.13
CA ILE A 14 3.56 14.42 -8.14
C ILE A 14 3.61 13.30 -7.11
N VAL A 15 4.71 12.56 -7.06
CA VAL A 15 4.85 11.40 -6.15
C VAL A 15 4.85 11.85 -4.69
N PHE A 16 5.58 12.93 -4.35
CA PHE A 16 5.67 13.38 -2.97
C PHE A 16 4.51 14.26 -2.55
N ASP A 17 4.24 15.36 -3.28
CA ASP A 17 3.29 16.37 -2.83
C ASP A 17 1.83 15.94 -3.01
N VAL A 18 1.54 15.18 -4.06
CA VAL A 18 0.17 14.75 -4.34
C VAL A 18 -0.12 13.38 -3.72
N ILE A 19 0.76 12.39 -3.94
CA ILE A 19 0.49 11.02 -3.51
C ILE A 19 0.92 10.82 -2.06
N LEU A 20 2.21 10.95 -1.71
CA LEU A 20 2.70 10.53 -0.40
C LEU A 20 2.28 11.44 0.75
N LEU A 21 2.21 12.75 0.54
CA LEU A 21 1.74 13.69 1.54
C LEU A 21 0.21 13.82 1.56
N GLY A 22 -0.49 13.14 0.65
CA GLY A 22 -1.96 13.09 0.62
C GLY A 22 -2.58 12.72 1.97
N PRO A 23 -2.21 11.59 2.60
CA PRO A 23 -2.76 11.14 3.88
C PRO A 23 -2.55 12.11 5.06
N LYS A 24 -1.69 13.10 4.92
CA LYS A 24 -1.50 14.17 5.92
C LYS A 24 -2.55 15.29 5.77
N ARG A 25 -3.10 15.47 4.56
CA ARG A 25 -4.02 16.59 4.29
C ARG A 25 -5.40 16.32 4.88
N PRO A 26 -6.03 17.30 5.56
CA PRO A 26 -7.39 17.14 6.07
C PRO A 26 -8.43 16.91 4.98
N ASP A 27 -8.15 17.38 3.75
CA ASP A 27 -8.98 17.20 2.56
C ASP A 27 -8.92 15.80 1.94
N PHE A 28 -8.17 14.88 2.53
CA PHE A 28 -8.01 13.55 1.98
C PHE A 28 -9.36 12.81 1.90
N PRO A 29 -9.66 12.07 0.82
CA PRO A 29 -10.97 11.48 0.59
C PRO A 29 -11.49 10.63 1.75
N THR A 30 -10.62 9.90 2.43
CA THR A 30 -10.97 9.05 3.56
C THR A 30 -11.51 9.85 4.74
N TYR A 31 -10.88 10.97 5.07
CA TYR A 31 -11.34 11.81 6.19
C TYR A 31 -12.68 12.48 5.88
N ARG A 32 -12.91 12.88 4.63
CA ARG A 32 -14.22 13.39 4.18
C ARG A 32 -15.32 12.32 4.33
N ILE A 33 -15.05 11.09 3.89
CA ILE A 33 -16.00 9.98 4.00
C ILE A 33 -16.26 9.65 5.48
N LEU A 34 -15.23 9.58 6.31
CA LEU A 34 -15.37 9.32 7.75
C LEU A 34 -16.20 10.41 8.44
N CYS A 35 -15.97 11.68 8.09
CA CYS A 35 -16.75 12.78 8.63
C CYS A 35 -18.23 12.73 8.20
N GLN A 36 -18.51 12.38 6.94
CA GLN A 36 -19.88 12.17 6.47
C GLN A 36 -20.59 11.02 7.19
N ILE A 37 -19.88 9.91 7.41
CA ILE A 37 -20.40 8.75 8.17
C ILE A 37 -20.64 9.14 9.63
N SER A 38 -19.74 9.91 10.26
CA SER A 38 -19.90 10.41 11.64
C SER A 38 -21.17 11.25 11.79
N ASN A 39 -21.39 12.16 10.86
CA ASN A 39 -22.57 13.02 10.84
C ASN A 39 -23.85 12.21 10.59
N PHE A 40 -23.81 11.21 9.70
CA PHE A 40 -24.95 10.33 9.45
C PHE A 40 -25.33 9.47 10.66
N LEU A 41 -24.32 9.00 11.43
CA LEU A 41 -24.51 8.20 12.63
C LEU A 41 -24.81 9.04 13.89
N GLY A 42 -24.82 10.38 13.80
CA GLY A 42 -25.08 11.27 14.93
C GLY A 42 -23.95 11.31 15.97
N LEU A 43 -22.72 10.96 15.58
CA LEU A 43 -21.53 10.91 16.46
C LEU A 43 -20.84 12.27 16.63
N ASN A 44 -21.51 13.40 16.29
CA ASN A 44 -21.03 14.77 16.53
C ASN A 44 -19.52 14.94 16.27
N ASP A 45 -19.10 14.97 14.99
CA ASP A 45 -17.75 15.27 14.54
C ASP A 45 -16.60 14.41 15.15
N ALA A 46 -16.91 13.33 15.87
CA ALA A 46 -15.91 12.51 16.52
C ALA A 46 -14.89 11.86 15.57
N LEU A 47 -15.27 11.67 14.30
CA LEU A 47 -14.41 11.12 13.23
C LEU A 47 -13.98 12.19 12.21
N CYS A 48 -14.32 13.46 12.45
CA CYS A 48 -13.91 14.56 11.58
C CYS A 48 -12.53 15.06 11.97
N MET A 49 -11.57 14.93 11.05
CA MET A 49 -10.23 15.45 11.24
C MET A 49 -10.16 16.90 10.75
N GLN A 50 -9.94 17.83 11.66
CA GLN A 50 -9.84 19.27 11.32
C GLN A 50 -8.42 19.68 10.98
N GLU A 51 -7.42 19.15 11.68
CA GLU A 51 -5.99 19.43 11.45
C GLU A 51 -5.14 18.18 11.71
N SER A 52 -3.96 18.13 11.10
CA SER A 52 -2.98 17.06 11.37
C SER A 52 -2.43 17.21 12.79
N PRO A 53 -2.54 16.20 13.66
CA PRO A 53 -2.12 16.29 15.07
C PRO A 53 -0.59 16.36 15.25
N PHE A 54 0.19 16.35 14.19
CA PHE A 54 1.65 16.30 14.23
C PHE A 54 2.30 17.18 13.15
N SER A 55 3.54 17.63 13.40
CA SER A 55 4.38 18.29 12.43
C SER A 55 5.39 17.31 11.83
N LEU A 56 5.60 17.41 10.50
CA LEU A 56 6.66 16.65 9.83
C LEU A 56 7.95 17.46 9.86
N MET A 57 9.04 16.81 10.25
CA MET A 57 10.36 17.41 10.19
C MET A 57 11.39 16.47 9.55
N ASN A 58 12.39 17.05 8.92
CA ASN A 58 13.53 16.30 8.42
C ASN A 58 14.68 16.45 9.42
N ILE A 59 15.00 15.36 10.11
CA ILE A 59 16.05 15.34 11.13
C ILE A 59 17.41 14.95 10.53
N SER A 60 17.40 14.21 9.43
CA SER A 60 18.61 13.68 8.80
C SER A 60 18.99 14.51 7.57
N MET A 61 20.26 14.89 7.45
CA MET A 61 20.78 15.65 6.29
C MET A 61 20.55 14.92 4.96
N SER A 62 20.72 13.60 4.92
CA SER A 62 20.47 12.75 3.75
C SER A 62 19.03 12.20 3.67
N GLY A 63 18.19 12.50 4.67
CA GLY A 63 16.86 11.90 4.83
C GLY A 63 15.95 12.10 3.62
N GLN A 64 15.89 13.32 3.09
CA GLN A 64 15.06 13.61 1.90
C GLN A 64 15.57 12.87 0.66
N PHE A 65 16.88 12.81 0.44
CA PHE A 65 17.47 12.14 -0.71
C PHE A 65 17.25 10.61 -0.64
N SER A 66 17.54 10.01 0.52
CA SER A 66 17.33 8.58 0.74
C SER A 66 15.86 8.20 0.58
N THR A 67 14.96 9.00 1.15
CA THR A 67 13.51 8.79 1.02
C THR A 67 13.08 8.92 -0.43
N HIS A 68 13.62 9.85 -1.20
CA HIS A 68 13.31 10.01 -2.62
C HIS A 68 13.68 8.76 -3.43
N ILE A 69 14.90 8.23 -3.24
CA ILE A 69 15.34 7.00 -3.92
C ILE A 69 14.42 5.83 -3.55
N THR A 70 14.21 5.62 -2.26
CA THR A 70 13.39 4.51 -1.74
C THR A 70 11.96 4.58 -2.30
N THR A 71 11.34 5.74 -2.25
CA THR A 71 10.00 5.96 -2.80
C THR A 71 9.93 5.68 -4.28
N SER A 72 10.92 6.14 -5.05
CA SER A 72 10.95 5.93 -6.50
C SER A 72 11.05 4.45 -6.85
N ILE A 73 11.82 3.67 -6.08
CA ILE A 73 11.93 2.22 -6.27
C ILE A 73 10.59 1.54 -5.98
N PHE A 74 9.94 1.88 -4.87
CA PHE A 74 8.64 1.29 -4.51
C PHE A 74 7.52 1.68 -5.48
N ALA A 75 7.46 2.95 -5.90
CA ALA A 75 6.52 3.40 -6.92
C ALA A 75 6.74 2.66 -8.25
N GLY A 76 8.01 2.53 -8.66
CA GLY A 76 8.38 1.76 -9.84
C GLY A 76 8.01 0.27 -9.74
N PHE A 77 8.12 -0.32 -8.55
CA PHE A 77 7.68 -1.70 -8.31
C PHE A 77 6.16 -1.85 -8.42
N ILE A 78 5.38 -0.97 -7.82
CA ILE A 78 3.91 -1.01 -7.85
C ILE A 78 3.41 -0.92 -9.30
N VAL A 79 3.95 0.02 -10.09
CA VAL A 79 3.57 0.19 -11.50
C VAL A 79 4.04 -0.98 -12.37
N ALA A 80 5.22 -1.54 -12.08
CA ALA A 80 5.78 -2.66 -12.81
C ALA A 80 5.16 -4.02 -12.40
N PHE A 81 4.39 -4.08 -11.32
CA PHE A 81 3.89 -5.35 -10.77
C PHE A 81 3.16 -6.23 -11.79
N PRO A 82 2.25 -5.72 -12.65
CA PRO A 82 1.59 -6.56 -13.65
C PRO A 82 2.57 -7.24 -14.60
N TYR A 83 3.64 -6.53 -14.97
CA TYR A 83 4.68 -7.08 -15.83
C TYR A 83 5.55 -8.11 -15.09
N VAL A 84 5.94 -7.80 -13.85
CA VAL A 84 6.74 -8.73 -13.01
C VAL A 84 5.97 -10.02 -12.79
N PHE A 85 4.68 -9.91 -12.46
CA PHE A 85 3.82 -11.07 -12.24
C PHE A 85 3.63 -11.89 -13.53
N TRP A 86 3.53 -11.23 -14.69
CA TRP A 86 3.50 -11.88 -15.99
C TRP A 86 4.76 -12.69 -16.26
N GLU A 87 5.96 -12.14 -15.98
CA GLU A 87 7.24 -12.85 -16.14
C GLU A 87 7.37 -14.05 -15.21
N VAL A 88 7.01 -13.86 -13.92
CA VAL A 88 6.98 -14.96 -12.95
C VAL A 88 6.04 -16.08 -13.42
N TRP A 89 4.86 -15.71 -13.93
CA TRP A 89 3.91 -16.68 -14.46
C TRP A 89 4.43 -17.39 -15.70
N HIS A 90 5.10 -16.66 -16.60
CA HIS A 90 5.74 -17.25 -17.78
C HIS A 90 6.79 -18.29 -17.41
N PHE A 91 7.55 -18.04 -16.37
CA PHE A 91 8.55 -18.98 -15.82
C PHE A 91 7.91 -20.23 -15.21
N ILE A 92 6.78 -20.10 -14.55
CA ILE A 92 6.09 -21.22 -13.88
C ILE A 92 5.28 -22.06 -14.87
N ARG A 93 4.78 -21.44 -15.94
CA ARG A 93 3.92 -22.07 -16.96
C ARG A 93 4.42 -23.42 -17.50
N PRO A 94 5.71 -23.62 -17.79
CA PRO A 94 6.22 -24.92 -18.30
C PRO A 94 6.06 -26.07 -17.31
N ALA A 95 5.95 -25.78 -16.01
CA ALA A 95 5.75 -26.79 -14.97
C ALA A 95 4.28 -27.22 -14.80
N LEU A 96 3.33 -26.56 -15.50
CA LEU A 96 1.91 -26.86 -15.44
C LEU A 96 1.46 -27.75 -16.62
N HIS A 97 0.41 -28.57 -16.39
CA HIS A 97 -0.18 -29.42 -17.42
C HIS A 97 -0.82 -28.58 -18.57
N SER A 98 -0.81 -29.12 -19.79
CA SER A 98 -1.21 -28.44 -21.02
C SER A 98 -2.62 -27.84 -21.06
N ASN A 99 -3.57 -28.37 -20.27
CA ASN A 99 -4.92 -27.85 -20.17
C ASN A 99 -5.07 -26.56 -19.37
N GLU A 100 -4.09 -26.19 -18.56
CA GLU A 100 -4.12 -25.04 -17.65
C GLU A 100 -3.57 -23.76 -18.29
N THR A 101 -2.91 -23.89 -19.42
CA THR A 101 -2.27 -22.75 -20.12
C THR A 101 -3.26 -21.71 -20.65
N LYS A 102 -4.52 -22.10 -20.94
CA LYS A 102 -5.58 -21.17 -21.38
C LYS A 102 -6.08 -20.27 -20.26
N MET A 103 -6.04 -20.72 -19.00
CA MET A 103 -6.43 -19.93 -17.82
C MET A 103 -5.35 -18.93 -17.37
N ALA A 104 -4.12 -19.09 -17.87
CA ALA A 104 -2.96 -18.30 -17.48
C ALA A 104 -3.15 -16.78 -17.59
N ARG A 105 -3.71 -16.31 -18.71
CA ARG A 105 -3.95 -14.87 -18.93
C ARG A 105 -4.96 -14.28 -17.94
N GLY A 106 -6.01 -15.07 -17.62
CA GLY A 106 -7.01 -14.65 -16.65
C GLY A 106 -6.39 -14.47 -15.26
N ILE A 107 -5.58 -15.44 -14.80
CA ILE A 107 -4.93 -15.38 -13.49
C ILE A 107 -4.04 -14.15 -13.36
N VAL A 108 -3.19 -13.86 -14.35
CA VAL A 108 -2.32 -12.68 -14.33
C VAL A 108 -3.12 -11.38 -14.27
N PHE A 109 -4.19 -11.28 -15.06
CA PHE A 109 -5.05 -10.10 -15.05
C PHE A 109 -5.75 -9.91 -13.68
N PHE A 110 -6.38 -10.96 -13.15
CA PHE A 110 -7.06 -10.89 -11.86
C PHE A 110 -6.09 -10.59 -10.72
N SER A 111 -4.90 -11.22 -10.72
CA SER A 111 -3.85 -10.91 -9.76
C SER A 111 -3.43 -9.45 -9.84
N SER A 112 -3.11 -8.95 -11.03
CA SER A 112 -2.70 -7.55 -11.18
C SER A 112 -3.77 -6.56 -10.69
N VAL A 113 -5.05 -6.85 -10.96
CA VAL A 113 -6.18 -6.02 -10.47
C VAL A 113 -6.29 -6.11 -8.96
N LEU A 114 -6.18 -7.31 -8.40
CA LEU A 114 -6.30 -7.54 -6.95
C LEU A 114 -5.16 -6.88 -6.18
N PHE A 115 -3.92 -6.96 -6.69
CA PHE A 115 -2.77 -6.26 -6.13
C PHE A 115 -2.98 -4.74 -6.12
N LEU A 116 -3.34 -4.16 -7.25
CA LEU A 116 -3.59 -2.73 -7.35
C LEU A 116 -4.74 -2.29 -6.42
N PHE A 117 -5.79 -3.08 -6.35
CA PHE A 117 -6.88 -2.83 -5.41
C PHE A 117 -6.41 -2.90 -3.95
N GLY A 118 -5.57 -3.88 -3.59
CA GLY A 118 -4.96 -3.99 -2.28
C GLY A 118 -4.07 -2.79 -1.94
N VAL A 119 -3.23 -2.33 -2.89
CA VAL A 119 -2.40 -1.13 -2.74
C VAL A 119 -3.27 0.11 -2.54
N LEU A 120 -4.33 0.29 -3.34
CA LEU A 120 -5.26 1.41 -3.20
C LEU A 120 -6.00 1.36 -1.86
N PHE A 121 -6.45 0.19 -1.43
CA PHE A 121 -7.07 0.01 -0.13
C PHE A 121 -6.11 0.35 1.01
N GLY A 122 -4.88 -0.15 0.95
CA GLY A 122 -3.82 0.19 1.90
C GLY A 122 -3.55 1.70 1.96
N TYR A 123 -3.48 2.35 0.79
CA TYR A 123 -3.20 3.77 0.69
C TYR A 123 -4.38 4.67 1.11
N TYR A 124 -5.61 4.37 0.67
CA TYR A 124 -6.76 5.22 0.96
C TYR A 124 -7.42 4.93 2.31
N VAL A 125 -7.32 3.71 2.82
CA VAL A 125 -8.01 3.34 4.07
C VAL A 125 -7.03 3.14 5.21
N ILE A 126 -6.07 2.23 5.07
CA ILE A 126 -5.22 1.83 6.19
C ILE A 126 -4.16 2.89 6.52
N ALA A 127 -3.49 3.46 5.49
CA ALA A 127 -2.42 4.43 5.71
C ALA A 127 -2.91 5.70 6.45
N PRO A 128 -4.02 6.39 6.05
CA PRO A 128 -4.47 7.57 6.76
C PRO A 128 -4.94 7.26 8.19
N LEU A 129 -5.60 6.12 8.42
CA LEU A 129 -6.00 5.70 9.76
C LEU A 129 -4.78 5.42 10.64
N SER A 130 -3.78 4.72 10.11
CA SER A 130 -2.52 4.42 10.82
C SER A 130 -1.75 5.69 11.15
N VAL A 131 -1.63 6.61 10.19
CA VAL A 131 -0.93 7.89 10.36
C VAL A 131 -1.63 8.76 11.40
N ASN A 132 -2.96 8.82 11.35
CA ASN A 132 -3.73 9.56 12.33
C ASN A 132 -3.58 8.97 13.73
N PHE A 133 -3.76 7.66 13.86
CA PHE A 133 -3.61 6.96 15.14
C PHE A 133 -2.22 7.16 15.73
N LEU A 134 -1.16 6.88 14.96
CA LEU A 134 0.22 7.01 15.44
C LEU A 134 0.61 8.47 15.70
N GLY A 135 0.10 9.40 14.90
CA GLY A 135 0.35 10.83 15.06
C GLY A 135 -0.35 11.46 16.26
N SER A 136 -1.53 10.95 16.60
CA SER A 136 -2.30 11.43 17.77
C SER A 136 -1.94 10.72 19.07
N TYR A 137 -1.30 9.55 19.00
CA TYR A 137 -0.95 8.78 20.19
C TYR A 137 0.15 9.47 20.99
N GLN A 138 -0.15 9.86 22.22
CA GLN A 138 0.78 10.50 23.15
C GLN A 138 0.81 9.71 24.46
N VAL A 139 2.02 9.38 24.91
CA VAL A 139 2.24 8.73 26.21
C VAL A 139 2.17 9.76 27.34
N SER A 140 2.53 11.01 27.07
CA SER A 140 2.53 12.11 28.04
C SER A 140 2.26 13.44 27.32
N SER A 141 1.48 14.31 27.96
CA SER A 141 1.18 15.65 27.45
C SER A 141 2.39 16.58 27.38
N THR A 142 3.50 16.20 28.03
CA THR A 142 4.77 16.97 28.01
C THR A 142 5.62 16.70 26.77
N VAL A 143 5.30 15.66 26.00
CA VAL A 143 6.07 15.28 24.81
C VAL A 143 5.28 15.67 23.54
N ALA A 144 5.82 16.63 22.78
CA ALA A 144 5.24 17.02 21.50
C ALA A 144 5.56 15.96 20.41
N ASN A 145 4.55 15.51 19.67
CA ASN A 145 4.73 14.58 18.56
C ASN A 145 5.36 15.27 17.36
N GLN A 146 6.63 14.97 17.11
CA GLN A 146 7.37 15.37 15.93
C GLN A 146 7.75 14.13 15.14
N ILE A 147 7.17 13.96 13.95
CA ILE A 147 7.38 12.77 13.13
C ILE A 147 8.40 13.09 12.03
N SER A 148 9.42 12.22 11.87
CA SER A 148 10.35 12.39 10.77
C SER A 148 9.69 12.11 9.43
N LEU A 149 10.02 12.90 8.39
CA LEU A 149 9.52 12.74 7.04
C LEU A 149 9.76 11.32 6.50
N SER A 150 10.95 10.77 6.72
CA SER A 150 11.29 9.42 6.25
C SER A 150 10.45 8.34 6.93
N SER A 151 10.18 8.46 8.23
CA SER A 151 9.33 7.51 8.96
C SER A 151 7.88 7.55 8.46
N PHE A 152 7.34 8.75 8.27
CA PHE A 152 6.00 8.94 7.72
C PHE A 152 5.85 8.28 6.34
N ILE A 153 6.74 8.61 5.41
CA ILE A 153 6.69 8.11 4.03
C ILE A 153 6.90 6.59 4.00
N THR A 154 7.87 6.08 4.77
CA THR A 154 8.09 4.62 4.87
C THR A 154 6.86 3.89 5.40
N THR A 155 6.18 4.45 6.39
CA THR A 155 4.94 3.88 6.91
C THR A 155 3.85 3.81 5.83
N VAL A 156 3.60 4.92 5.12
CA VAL A 156 2.59 4.96 4.04
C VAL A 156 2.90 3.93 2.96
N ILE A 157 4.15 3.86 2.50
CA ILE A 157 4.58 2.92 1.45
C ILE A 157 4.46 1.48 1.93
N THR A 158 4.99 1.18 3.12
CA THR A 158 5.01 -0.19 3.65
C THR A 158 3.60 -0.72 3.87
N VAL A 159 2.72 0.09 4.45
CA VAL A 159 1.31 -0.31 4.67
C VAL A 159 0.60 -0.53 3.34
N SER A 160 0.78 0.35 2.37
CA SER A 160 0.15 0.22 1.05
C SER A 160 0.64 -1.03 0.32
N LEU A 161 1.96 -1.26 0.31
CA LEU A 161 2.54 -2.42 -0.37
C LEU A 161 2.20 -3.73 0.33
N ALA A 162 2.24 -3.77 1.66
CA ALA A 162 1.87 -4.95 2.45
C ALA A 162 0.42 -5.37 2.17
N ASN A 163 -0.51 -4.41 2.11
CA ASN A 163 -1.88 -4.71 1.74
C ASN A 163 -1.99 -5.25 0.30
N GLY A 164 -1.24 -4.68 -0.67
CA GLY A 164 -1.17 -5.24 -2.02
C GLY A 164 -0.76 -6.71 -2.02
N ILE A 165 0.28 -7.07 -1.26
CA ILE A 165 0.76 -8.46 -1.14
C ILE A 165 -0.26 -9.35 -0.41
N ILE A 166 -0.90 -8.86 0.65
CA ILE A 166 -1.93 -9.61 1.38
C ILE A 166 -3.11 -9.95 0.47
N PHE A 167 -3.51 -9.05 -0.40
CA PHE A 167 -4.58 -9.30 -1.37
C PHE A 167 -4.21 -10.35 -2.42
N GLU A 168 -2.93 -10.64 -2.63
CA GLU A 168 -2.47 -11.74 -3.49
C GLU A 168 -2.58 -13.13 -2.81
N LEU A 169 -2.70 -13.21 -1.48
CA LEU A 169 -2.77 -14.48 -0.76
C LEU A 169 -3.86 -15.44 -1.30
N PRO A 170 -5.09 -15.00 -1.63
CA PRO A 170 -6.11 -15.90 -2.18
C PRO A 170 -5.67 -16.57 -3.49
N ILE A 171 -5.00 -15.82 -4.38
CA ILE A 171 -4.52 -16.34 -5.66
C ILE A 171 -3.33 -17.28 -5.44
N LEU A 172 -2.44 -16.94 -4.52
CA LEU A 172 -1.30 -17.77 -4.15
C LEU A 172 -1.77 -19.11 -3.56
N VAL A 173 -2.74 -19.08 -2.64
CA VAL A 173 -3.35 -20.30 -2.06
C VAL A 173 -4.03 -21.13 -3.14
N TYR A 174 -4.82 -20.52 -4.01
CA TYR A 174 -5.46 -21.21 -5.13
C TYR A 174 -4.42 -21.92 -6.02
N PHE A 175 -3.32 -21.23 -6.34
CA PHE A 175 -2.24 -21.79 -7.14
C PHE A 175 -1.53 -22.96 -6.46
N LEU A 176 -1.17 -22.83 -5.17
CA LEU A 176 -0.51 -23.88 -4.39
C LEU A 176 -1.40 -25.13 -4.23
N THR A 177 -2.73 -24.93 -4.10
CA THR A 177 -3.68 -26.05 -4.05
C THR A 177 -3.75 -26.76 -5.39
N LYS A 178 -3.68 -26.02 -6.50
CA LYS A 178 -3.76 -26.59 -7.85
C LYS A 178 -2.53 -27.42 -8.23
N ILE A 179 -1.35 -27.04 -7.74
CA ILE A 179 -0.11 -27.82 -7.92
C ILE A 179 -0.07 -29.05 -6.99
N GLY A 180 -1.02 -29.14 -6.04
CA GLY A 180 -1.09 -30.27 -5.09
C GLY A 180 -0.16 -30.12 -3.88
N LEU A 181 0.46 -28.93 -3.69
CA LEU A 181 1.30 -28.61 -2.53
C LEU A 181 0.47 -28.34 -1.27
N LEU A 182 -0.74 -27.77 -1.44
CA LEU A 182 -1.70 -27.57 -0.36
C LEU A 182 -2.90 -28.52 -0.56
N THR A 183 -3.14 -29.38 0.43
CA THR A 183 -4.37 -30.19 0.47
C THR A 183 -5.45 -29.46 1.25
N PRO A 184 -6.75 -29.70 0.95
CA PRO A 184 -7.86 -29.13 1.73
C PRO A 184 -7.80 -29.48 3.22
N GLU A 185 -7.23 -30.63 3.56
CA GLU A 185 -7.01 -31.08 4.94
C GLU A 185 -6.01 -30.19 5.68
N PHE A 186 -4.91 -29.81 5.01
CA PHE A 186 -3.89 -28.90 5.56
C PHE A 186 -4.51 -27.51 5.86
N MET A 187 -5.36 -26.99 4.97
CA MET A 187 -6.04 -25.70 5.16
C MET A 187 -7.13 -25.71 6.24
N ARG A 188 -7.57 -26.89 6.69
CA ARG A 188 -8.55 -27.01 7.79
C ARG A 188 -7.89 -27.02 9.17
N ILE A 189 -6.61 -27.32 9.23
CA ILE A 189 -5.85 -27.45 10.48
C ILE A 189 -5.17 -26.12 10.85
N TYR A 190 -4.84 -25.29 9.87
CA TYR A 190 -4.22 -23.96 10.02
C TYR A 190 -5.12 -22.86 9.44
#